data_8f7e4019f68f1b9fbac7886ac14bb09d
#
_entry.id   8f7e4019f68f1b9fbac7886ac14bb09d
#
_cell.length_a   1.000
_cell.length_b   1.000
_cell.length_c   1.000
_cell.angle_alpha   90.00
_cell.angle_beta   90.00
_cell.angle_gamma   90.00
#
_symmetry.space_group_name_H-M   'P 1'
#
loop_
_entity.id
_entity.type
_entity.pdbx_description
1 polymer ?
#
loop_
_entity_poly.entity_id
_entity_poly.type
_entity_poly.pdbx_seq_one_letter_code
_entity_poly.pdbx_strand_id
1 'polypeptide(L)'
;MSTTDIRVHSGIGIDLNTHALLFLSLTSDSIFKVGVGINYWDDPKGLIQILTDDIVYDYVDYFFIINGRYKGRRDAPVNHPNYLSDLMGIYDKLIVTNMDDYTQIEKRNMYWKHAGTSSMDYMIVCDSDEYIKIKPDTLNCLLQTIQDRPEQCYPVEQVMEGVMTMTRPRLFKAPFDFGHVESDKDNTISHGSLYNGDGVEIINQQYEWFKDHPKCQINSENQAGVPGIELYHDKTYRTRERVIADRVYYDENPNR
;
A
#
# COMPACT_ATOMS: atom_id res chain seq x y z
N MET A 1 -5.10 -51.02 -37.32
CA MET A 1 -4.91 -49.72 -36.62
C MET A 1 -5.93 -48.77 -37.23
N SER A 2 -6.95 -48.48 -36.48
CA SER A 2 -8.14 -47.72 -36.92
C SER A 2 -7.94 -46.23 -36.58
N THR A 3 -7.86 -45.42 -37.62
CA THR A 3 -7.91 -43.95 -37.49
C THR A 3 -9.36 -43.53 -37.40
N THR A 4 -9.73 -42.97 -36.25
CA THR A 4 -11.07 -42.45 -36.03
C THR A 4 -11.12 -40.99 -36.54
N ASP A 5 -11.77 -40.79 -37.68
CA ASP A 5 -12.09 -39.47 -38.22
C ASP A 5 -13.12 -38.79 -37.32
N ILE A 6 -12.71 -37.73 -36.64
CA ILE A 6 -13.62 -36.80 -35.94
C ILE A 6 -14.11 -35.79 -36.97
N ARG A 7 -15.35 -35.97 -37.45
CA ARG A 7 -16.06 -34.95 -38.22
C ARG A 7 -16.52 -33.83 -37.27
N VAL A 8 -15.89 -32.68 -37.38
CA VAL A 8 -16.40 -31.45 -36.75
C VAL A 8 -17.51 -30.89 -37.64
N HIS A 9 -18.72 -30.85 -37.12
CA HIS A 9 -19.85 -30.17 -37.80
C HIS A 9 -19.60 -28.65 -37.76
N SER A 10 -19.46 -28.05 -38.92
CA SER A 10 -19.43 -26.61 -39.15
C SER A 10 -20.79 -25.99 -38.78
N GLY A 11 -20.80 -25.14 -37.77
CA GLY A 11 -22.07 -24.47 -37.47
C GLY A 11 -22.10 -23.51 -36.29
N ILE A 12 -20.98 -23.19 -35.61
CA ILE A 12 -20.91 -22.04 -34.72
C ILE A 12 -19.46 -21.53 -34.80
N GLY A 13 -19.30 -20.40 -35.49
CA GLY A 13 -18.02 -19.68 -35.48
C GLY A 13 -17.77 -19.13 -34.09
N ILE A 14 -17.14 -19.92 -33.24
CA ILE A 14 -16.60 -19.42 -31.97
C ILE A 14 -15.36 -18.64 -32.34
N ASP A 15 -15.40 -17.33 -32.19
CA ASP A 15 -14.22 -16.48 -32.33
C ASP A 15 -13.23 -16.85 -31.22
N LEU A 16 -12.22 -17.63 -31.58
CA LEU A 16 -11.16 -18.10 -30.66
C LEU A 16 -10.40 -16.92 -30.03
N ASN A 17 -10.41 -15.75 -30.65
CA ASN A 17 -9.79 -14.55 -30.08
C ASN A 17 -10.59 -14.00 -28.91
N THR A 18 -11.92 -14.07 -28.97
CA THR A 18 -12.78 -13.61 -27.86
C THR A 18 -12.68 -14.54 -26.66
N HIS A 19 -12.53 -15.85 -26.88
CA HIS A 19 -12.30 -16.81 -25.80
C HIS A 19 -10.87 -16.72 -25.23
N ALA A 20 -9.86 -16.47 -26.05
CA ALA A 20 -8.49 -16.26 -25.58
C ALA A 20 -8.38 -14.99 -24.72
N LEU A 21 -9.09 -13.92 -25.09
CA LEU A 21 -9.18 -12.70 -24.27
C LEU A 21 -9.96 -12.91 -22.98
N LEU A 22 -11.02 -13.74 -22.99
CA LEU A 22 -11.77 -14.10 -21.77
C LEU A 22 -10.93 -15.01 -20.84
N PHE A 23 -10.12 -15.92 -21.38
CA PHE A 23 -9.24 -16.76 -20.56
C PHE A 23 -8.04 -15.99 -20.01
N LEU A 24 -7.51 -15.00 -20.74
CA LEU A 24 -6.46 -14.10 -20.22
C LEU A 24 -6.99 -13.15 -19.14
N SER A 25 -8.30 -12.87 -19.11
CA SER A 25 -8.92 -12.09 -18.04
C SER A 25 -9.21 -12.87 -16.74
N LEU A 26 -9.03 -14.19 -16.77
CA LEU A 26 -9.26 -15.06 -15.59
C LEU A 26 -7.98 -15.41 -14.82
N THR A 27 -6.80 -15.09 -15.36
CA THR A 27 -5.58 -15.12 -14.57
C THR A 27 -5.33 -13.69 -14.07
N SER A 28 -5.66 -13.45 -12.81
CA SER A 28 -5.47 -12.17 -12.12
C SER A 28 -4.02 -11.82 -11.84
N ASP A 29 -3.09 -12.45 -12.57
CA ASP A 29 -1.68 -12.13 -12.42
C ASP A 29 -1.46 -10.69 -12.88
N SER A 30 -1.15 -9.82 -11.96
CA SER A 30 -0.75 -8.46 -12.26
C SER A 30 0.45 -8.49 -13.21
N ILE A 31 0.36 -7.75 -14.32
CA ILE A 31 1.51 -7.53 -15.21
C ILE A 31 2.57 -6.64 -14.57
N PHE A 32 2.25 -6.03 -13.43
CA PHE A 32 3.12 -5.17 -12.65
C PHE A 32 3.45 -5.82 -11.31
N LYS A 33 4.66 -5.62 -10.84
CA LYS A 33 5.07 -5.99 -9.50
C LYS A 33 4.62 -4.93 -8.50
N VAL A 34 3.75 -5.34 -7.58
CA VAL A 34 3.16 -4.46 -6.57
C VAL A 34 3.64 -4.86 -5.19
N GLY A 35 4.25 -3.92 -4.47
CA GLY A 35 4.63 -4.10 -3.08
C GLY A 35 3.71 -3.35 -2.12
N VAL A 36 3.70 -3.75 -0.86
CA VAL A 36 3.04 -3.02 0.23
C VAL A 36 4.07 -2.67 1.30
N GLY A 37 4.23 -1.39 1.61
CA GLY A 37 5.09 -0.90 2.69
C GLY A 37 4.30 -0.61 3.95
N ILE A 38 4.67 -1.22 5.07
CA ILE A 38 3.96 -1.11 6.35
C ILE A 38 4.93 -0.67 7.45
N ASN A 39 4.63 0.46 8.10
CA ASN A 39 5.26 0.79 9.37
C ASN A 39 4.50 0.07 10.48
N TYR A 40 5.17 -0.88 11.11
CA TYR A 40 4.58 -1.75 12.11
C TYR A 40 5.18 -1.50 13.50
N TRP A 41 4.32 -1.38 14.49
CA TRP A 41 4.70 -1.47 15.89
C TRP A 41 3.53 -2.01 16.71
N ASP A 42 3.59 -3.30 17.01
CA ASP A 42 2.75 -4.02 17.97
C ASP A 42 1.21 -3.90 17.76
N ASP A 43 0.78 -3.63 16.51
CA ASP A 43 -0.62 -3.56 16.12
C ASP A 43 -0.97 -4.72 15.14
N PRO A 44 -1.10 -5.97 15.65
CA PRO A 44 -1.16 -7.15 14.79
C PRO A 44 -2.46 -7.27 13.99
N LYS A 45 -3.55 -6.66 14.46
CA LYS A 45 -4.87 -6.85 13.86
C LYS A 45 -4.94 -6.34 12.43
N GLY A 46 -4.43 -5.14 12.17
CA GLY A 46 -4.40 -4.59 10.82
C GLY A 46 -3.52 -5.41 9.89
N LEU A 47 -2.32 -5.81 10.36
CA LEU A 47 -1.42 -6.66 9.60
C LEU A 47 -2.06 -8.01 9.28
N ILE A 48 -2.69 -8.68 10.27
CA ILE A 48 -3.38 -9.96 10.04
C ILE A 48 -4.51 -9.76 9.03
N GLN A 49 -5.30 -8.71 9.15
CA GLN A 49 -6.38 -8.42 8.23
C GLN A 49 -5.90 -8.32 6.77
N ILE A 50 -4.74 -7.68 6.55
CA ILE A 50 -4.12 -7.59 5.22
C ILE A 50 -3.66 -8.97 4.74
N LEU A 51 -2.96 -9.72 5.59
CA LEU A 51 -2.36 -11.01 5.21
C LEU A 51 -3.38 -12.13 5.04
N THR A 52 -4.55 -12.03 5.65
CA THR A 52 -5.64 -13.02 5.54
C THR A 52 -6.69 -12.66 4.51
N ASP A 53 -6.58 -11.52 3.85
CA ASP A 53 -7.39 -11.19 2.68
C ASP A 53 -6.77 -11.83 1.44
N ASP A 54 -7.37 -12.91 0.97
CA ASP A 54 -6.84 -13.70 -0.16
C ASP A 54 -6.63 -12.83 -1.42
N ILE A 55 -7.51 -11.85 -1.68
CA ILE A 55 -7.40 -10.98 -2.85
C ILE A 55 -6.15 -10.09 -2.73
N VAL A 56 -5.93 -9.52 -1.55
CA VAL A 56 -4.77 -8.65 -1.30
C VAL A 56 -3.49 -9.48 -1.31
N TYR A 57 -3.49 -10.64 -0.63
CA TYR A 57 -2.32 -11.49 -0.54
C TYR A 57 -1.89 -12.03 -1.90
N ASP A 58 -2.84 -12.49 -2.71
CA ASP A 58 -2.54 -13.02 -4.05
C ASP A 58 -2.06 -11.94 -5.00
N TYR A 59 -2.65 -10.73 -4.93
CA TYR A 59 -2.33 -9.61 -5.82
C TYR A 59 -0.97 -8.98 -5.56
N VAL A 60 -0.50 -8.95 -4.29
CA VAL A 60 0.74 -8.29 -3.86
C VAL A 60 1.92 -9.25 -3.96
N ASP A 61 3.04 -8.79 -4.53
CA ASP A 61 4.27 -9.58 -4.64
C ASP A 61 5.04 -9.65 -3.33
N TYR A 62 5.17 -8.51 -2.62
CA TYR A 62 5.90 -8.43 -1.35
C TYR A 62 5.26 -7.46 -0.36
N PHE A 63 5.34 -7.82 0.92
CA PHE A 63 5.01 -6.96 2.06
C PHE A 63 6.30 -6.57 2.79
N PHE A 64 6.65 -5.28 2.75
CA PHE A 64 7.82 -4.72 3.41
C PHE A 64 7.42 -4.18 4.77
N ILE A 65 7.67 -4.94 5.82
CA ILE A 65 7.27 -4.61 7.17
C ILE A 65 8.45 -4.01 7.92
N ILE A 66 8.35 -2.73 8.28
CA ILE A 66 9.35 -2.05 9.07
C ILE A 66 8.90 -2.04 10.52
N ASN A 67 9.45 -2.97 11.29
CA ASN A 67 9.06 -3.22 12.66
C ASN A 67 9.89 -2.43 13.66
N GLY A 68 9.25 -1.92 14.69
CA GLY A 68 9.88 -1.30 15.85
C GLY A 68 9.22 0.03 16.25
N ARG A 69 9.55 0.49 17.46
CA ARG A 69 9.05 1.76 17.99
C ARG A 69 9.54 2.94 17.19
N TYR A 70 8.75 3.99 17.21
CA TYR A 70 9.21 5.29 16.78
C TYR A 70 10.12 5.93 17.85
N LYS A 71 11.06 6.72 17.39
CA LYS A 71 12.01 7.44 18.22
C LYS A 71 11.32 8.23 19.34
N GLY A 72 11.79 8.03 20.55
CA GLY A 72 11.25 8.70 21.74
C GLY A 72 9.99 8.06 22.33
N ARG A 73 9.44 7.02 21.73
CA ARG A 73 8.34 6.25 22.34
C ARG A 73 8.88 5.30 23.41
N ARG A 74 8.12 5.18 24.49
CA ARG A 74 8.53 4.36 25.66
C ARG A 74 7.64 3.15 25.90
N ASP A 75 6.65 2.94 25.05
CA ASP A 75 5.74 1.80 25.14
C ASP A 75 6.49 0.49 24.91
N ALA A 76 6.29 -0.46 25.80
CA ALA A 76 6.81 -1.81 25.63
C ALA A 76 5.94 -2.56 24.60
N PRO A 77 6.52 -3.54 23.86
CA PRO A 77 5.73 -4.41 23.01
C PRO A 77 4.77 -5.25 23.85
N VAL A 78 3.54 -5.38 23.41
CA VAL A 78 2.50 -6.19 24.06
C VAL A 78 2.52 -7.62 23.50
N ASN A 79 2.90 -7.76 22.23
CA ASN A 79 2.92 -9.05 21.56
C ASN A 79 4.18 -9.85 21.86
N HIS A 80 4.07 -11.14 21.64
CA HIS A 80 5.20 -12.06 21.78
C HIS A 80 6.34 -11.64 20.84
N PRO A 81 7.61 -11.62 21.31
CA PRO A 81 8.75 -11.14 20.52
C PRO A 81 8.95 -11.89 19.19
N ASN A 82 8.48 -13.13 19.09
CA ASN A 82 8.59 -13.95 17.88
C ASN A 82 7.40 -13.81 16.92
N TYR A 83 6.41 -12.96 17.22
CA TYR A 83 5.18 -12.87 16.48
C TYR A 83 5.39 -12.67 14.95
N LEU A 84 6.26 -11.74 14.57
CA LEU A 84 6.58 -11.53 13.15
C LEU A 84 7.36 -12.68 12.54
N SER A 85 8.24 -13.34 13.32
CA SER A 85 8.95 -14.54 12.86
C SER A 85 7.99 -15.70 12.62
N ASP A 86 6.97 -15.83 13.45
CA ASP A 86 5.93 -16.85 13.26
C ASP A 86 5.11 -16.58 12.02
N LEU A 87 4.77 -15.30 11.76
CA LEU A 87 4.09 -14.90 10.51
C LEU A 87 4.95 -15.17 9.26
N MET A 88 6.26 -14.89 9.31
CA MET A 88 7.17 -15.20 8.21
C MET A 88 7.26 -16.71 7.91
N GLY A 89 7.00 -17.55 8.90
CA GLY A 89 6.89 -19.00 8.70
C GLY A 89 5.63 -19.45 7.99
N ILE A 90 4.60 -18.58 7.93
CA ILE A 90 3.30 -18.87 7.32
C ILE A 90 3.18 -18.16 5.96
N TYR A 91 3.66 -16.92 5.85
CA TYR A 91 3.49 -16.05 4.69
C TYR A 91 4.85 -15.78 4.03
N ASP A 92 5.06 -16.32 2.85
CA ASP A 92 6.34 -16.32 2.12
C ASP A 92 6.68 -14.98 1.44
N LYS A 93 5.70 -14.08 1.32
CA LYS A 93 5.86 -12.75 0.70
C LYS A 93 6.33 -11.66 1.70
N LEU A 94 6.63 -12.00 2.95
CA LEU A 94 7.00 -11.02 3.97
C LEU A 94 8.50 -10.75 3.99
N ILE A 95 8.86 -9.47 3.93
CA ILE A 95 10.23 -8.97 4.20
C ILE A 95 10.15 -8.07 5.43
N VAL A 96 10.68 -8.57 6.55
CA VAL A 96 10.65 -7.85 7.84
C VAL A 96 12.01 -7.25 8.14
N THR A 97 12.03 -5.96 8.47
CA THR A 97 13.21 -5.24 8.93
C THR A 97 12.94 -4.64 10.31
N ASN A 98 13.76 -4.97 11.27
CA ASN A 98 13.66 -4.42 12.62
C ASN A 98 14.40 -3.08 12.71
N MET A 99 13.67 -2.02 13.09
CA MET A 99 14.15 -0.65 13.26
C MET A 99 13.51 -0.04 14.51
N ASP A 100 14.04 -0.40 15.69
CA ASP A 100 13.57 0.15 16.96
C ASP A 100 14.25 1.48 17.27
N ASP A 101 13.49 2.46 17.77
CA ASP A 101 13.95 3.82 18.09
C ASP A 101 14.39 4.66 16.87
N TYR A 102 13.78 4.42 15.73
CA TYR A 102 13.99 5.21 14.51
C TYR A 102 12.81 6.18 14.27
N THR A 103 13.09 7.29 13.59
CA THR A 103 12.05 8.23 13.15
C THR A 103 11.12 7.57 12.11
N GLN A 104 9.94 8.13 11.95
CA GLN A 104 9.01 7.65 10.91
C GLN A 104 9.63 7.79 9.51
N ILE A 105 10.42 8.85 9.29
CA ILE A 105 11.11 9.10 8.03
C ILE A 105 12.14 8.01 7.73
N GLU A 106 13.00 7.67 8.70
CA GLU A 106 14.00 6.61 8.53
C GLU A 106 13.35 5.27 8.20
N LYS A 107 12.23 4.95 8.88
CA LYS A 107 11.48 3.73 8.61
C LYS A 107 10.85 3.73 7.20
N ARG A 108 10.28 4.87 6.77
CA ARG A 108 9.75 5.01 5.41
C ARG A 108 10.84 4.87 4.35
N ASN A 109 12.00 5.46 4.56
CA ASN A 109 13.13 5.32 3.65
C ASN A 109 13.56 3.85 3.50
N MET A 110 13.36 3.01 4.53
CA MET A 110 13.71 1.60 4.45
C MET A 110 12.78 0.82 3.52
N TYR A 111 11.45 1.04 3.56
CA TYR A 111 10.59 0.31 2.63
C TYR A 111 10.76 0.80 1.17
N TRP A 112 11.08 2.10 0.94
CA TRP A 112 11.46 2.58 -0.40
C TRP A 112 12.70 1.84 -0.92
N LYS A 113 13.72 1.68 -0.09
CA LYS A 113 14.92 0.93 -0.42
C LYS A 113 14.60 -0.54 -0.76
N HIS A 114 13.74 -1.18 0.01
CA HIS A 114 13.31 -2.55 -0.28
C HIS A 114 12.55 -2.64 -1.60
N ALA A 115 11.62 -1.73 -1.86
CA ALA A 115 10.87 -1.69 -3.10
C ALA A 115 11.81 -1.55 -4.31
N GLY A 116 12.79 -0.67 -4.25
CA GLY A 116 13.79 -0.50 -5.30
C GLY A 116 14.66 -1.75 -5.51
N THR A 117 15.16 -2.36 -4.43
CA THR A 117 16.00 -3.56 -4.53
C THR A 117 15.24 -4.79 -5.00
N SER A 118 13.95 -4.88 -4.73
CA SER A 118 13.06 -5.96 -5.18
C SER A 118 12.44 -5.70 -6.56
N SER A 119 12.82 -4.59 -7.21
CA SER A 119 12.35 -4.21 -8.54
C SER A 119 10.82 -4.15 -8.63
N MET A 120 10.17 -3.52 -7.63
CA MET A 120 8.75 -3.25 -7.70
C MET A 120 8.46 -2.17 -8.73
N ASP A 121 7.34 -2.28 -9.44
CA ASP A 121 6.85 -1.24 -10.35
C ASP A 121 6.02 -0.22 -9.57
N TYR A 122 5.24 -0.71 -8.62
CA TYR A 122 4.38 0.09 -7.76
C TYR A 122 4.47 -0.33 -6.29
N MET A 123 4.18 0.61 -5.41
CA MET A 123 4.09 0.33 -3.98
C MET A 123 2.91 1.07 -3.35
N ILE A 124 2.14 0.33 -2.57
CA ILE A 124 1.09 0.85 -1.71
C ILE A 124 1.68 1.03 -0.31
N VAL A 125 1.41 2.16 0.33
CA VAL A 125 1.88 2.42 1.69
C VAL A 125 0.70 2.47 2.64
N CYS A 126 0.76 1.70 3.71
CA CYS A 126 -0.23 1.77 4.79
C CYS A 126 0.44 1.78 6.17
N ASP A 127 -0.31 2.20 7.16
CA ASP A 127 0.06 2.13 8.56
C ASP A 127 -0.47 0.83 9.17
N SER A 128 0.05 0.41 10.34
CA SER A 128 -0.30 -0.87 10.96
C SER A 128 -1.76 -0.95 11.46
N ASP A 129 -2.43 0.19 11.61
CA ASP A 129 -3.84 0.28 11.95
C ASP A 129 -4.75 0.52 10.73
N GLU A 130 -4.21 0.29 9.55
CA GLU A 130 -4.94 0.32 8.27
C GLU A 130 -5.02 -1.07 7.68
N TYR A 131 -6.05 -1.32 6.87
CA TYR A 131 -6.11 -2.47 5.99
C TYR A 131 -6.49 -2.04 4.57
N ILE A 132 -6.12 -2.87 3.62
CA ILE A 132 -6.22 -2.58 2.19
C ILE A 132 -7.38 -3.38 1.61
N LYS A 133 -8.12 -2.77 0.69
CA LYS A 133 -9.00 -3.48 -0.24
C LYS A 133 -8.57 -3.23 -1.66
N ILE A 134 -8.49 -4.28 -2.45
CA ILE A 134 -8.08 -4.25 -3.85
C ILE A 134 -9.20 -4.80 -4.73
N LYS A 135 -9.42 -4.13 -5.87
CA LYS A 135 -10.22 -4.62 -7.00
C LYS A 135 -9.25 -4.88 -8.15
N PRO A 136 -8.76 -6.12 -8.33
CA PRO A 136 -7.62 -6.44 -9.19
C PRO A 136 -7.73 -5.90 -10.62
N ASP A 137 -8.84 -6.17 -11.31
CA ASP A 137 -9.04 -5.73 -12.70
C ASP A 137 -9.02 -4.20 -12.82
N THR A 138 -9.66 -3.50 -11.87
CA THR A 138 -9.72 -2.05 -11.86
C THR A 138 -8.34 -1.45 -11.56
N LEU A 139 -7.61 -2.04 -10.61
CA LEU A 139 -6.26 -1.59 -10.29
C LEU A 139 -5.30 -1.87 -11.43
N ASN A 140 -5.33 -3.04 -12.07
CA ASN A 140 -4.51 -3.33 -13.24
C ASN A 140 -4.75 -2.33 -14.39
N CYS A 141 -6.00 -2.00 -14.67
CA CYS A 141 -6.35 -0.98 -15.66
C CYS A 141 -5.78 0.41 -15.30
N LEU A 142 -5.86 0.79 -14.01
CA LEU A 142 -5.23 2.01 -13.53
C LEU A 142 -3.72 1.99 -13.73
N LEU A 143 -3.03 0.95 -13.22
CA LEU A 143 -1.57 0.85 -13.27
C LEU A 143 -1.06 0.93 -14.73
N GLN A 144 -1.76 0.27 -15.65
CA GLN A 144 -1.47 0.37 -17.09
C GLN A 144 -1.66 1.79 -17.64
N THR A 145 -2.67 2.51 -17.16
CA THR A 145 -2.94 3.89 -17.60
C THR A 145 -1.88 4.86 -17.11
N ILE A 146 -1.33 4.63 -15.91
CA ILE A 146 -0.37 5.54 -15.26
C ILE A 146 1.10 5.17 -15.49
N GLN A 147 1.38 4.02 -16.12
CA GLN A 147 2.78 3.54 -16.29
C GLN A 147 3.69 4.56 -16.97
N ASP A 148 3.19 5.24 -18.02
CA ASP A 148 3.95 6.21 -18.81
C ASP A 148 3.76 7.66 -18.34
N ARG A 149 3.01 7.87 -17.26
CA ARG A 149 2.79 9.20 -16.70
C ARG A 149 4.03 9.66 -15.89
N PRO A 150 4.32 10.96 -15.85
CA PRO A 150 5.46 11.48 -15.10
C PRO A 150 5.26 11.42 -13.58
N GLU A 151 4.01 11.43 -13.11
CA GLU A 151 3.72 11.42 -11.67
C GLU A 151 4.20 10.12 -11.03
N GLN A 152 4.82 10.23 -9.87
CA GLN A 152 5.30 9.10 -9.07
C GLN A 152 4.43 8.80 -7.84
N CYS A 153 3.41 9.65 -7.58
CA CYS A 153 2.54 9.52 -6.44
C CYS A 153 1.08 9.74 -6.84
N TYR A 154 0.21 8.87 -6.35
CA TYR A 154 -1.22 8.91 -6.64
C TYR A 154 -2.05 8.87 -5.36
N PRO A 155 -3.17 9.61 -5.34
CA PRO A 155 -4.04 9.68 -4.18
C PRO A 155 -4.85 8.39 -4.03
N VAL A 156 -4.89 7.85 -2.83
CA VAL A 156 -5.74 6.71 -2.47
C VAL A 156 -6.80 7.17 -1.49
N GLU A 157 -8.01 6.66 -1.64
CA GLU A 157 -9.09 6.91 -0.71
C GLU A 157 -8.82 6.20 0.62
N GLN A 158 -8.89 6.96 1.70
CA GLN A 158 -8.77 6.46 3.06
C GLN A 158 -10.09 6.67 3.78
N VAL A 159 -10.74 5.58 4.15
CA VAL A 159 -11.97 5.57 4.95
C VAL A 159 -11.60 5.50 6.41
N MET A 160 -11.94 6.53 7.17
CA MET A 160 -11.64 6.63 8.59
C MET A 160 -12.86 6.27 9.43
N GLU A 161 -12.76 5.21 10.22
CA GLU A 161 -13.78 4.75 11.17
C GLU A 161 -15.19 4.61 10.54
N GLY A 162 -15.25 4.38 9.21
CA GLY A 162 -16.50 4.26 8.46
C GLY A 162 -17.32 5.53 8.31
N VAL A 163 -16.81 6.69 8.77
CA VAL A 163 -17.59 7.94 8.83
C VAL A 163 -17.01 9.03 7.94
N MET A 164 -15.69 9.08 7.80
CA MET A 164 -15.01 10.13 7.07
C MET A 164 -14.10 9.53 6.00
N THR A 165 -14.18 10.08 4.82
CA THR A 165 -13.29 9.74 3.70
C THR A 165 -12.34 10.88 3.44
N MET A 166 -11.06 10.57 3.26
CA MET A 166 -10.05 11.51 2.81
C MET A 166 -9.14 10.85 1.77
N THR A 167 -8.41 11.65 1.03
CA THR A 167 -7.38 11.14 0.12
C THR A 167 -6.00 11.38 0.68
N ARG A 168 -5.13 10.40 0.47
CA ARG A 168 -3.74 10.47 0.89
C ARG A 168 -2.84 9.95 -0.23
N PRO A 169 -1.61 10.47 -0.36
CA PRO A 169 -0.61 9.91 -1.26
C PRO A 169 -0.17 8.54 -0.72
N ARG A 170 -0.73 7.47 -1.29
CA ARG A 170 -0.51 6.10 -0.80
C ARG A 170 -0.12 5.10 -1.88
N LEU A 171 -0.32 5.41 -3.16
CA LEU A 171 0.16 4.61 -4.28
C LEU A 171 1.34 5.33 -4.93
N PHE A 172 2.47 4.64 -5.02
CA PHE A 172 3.72 5.18 -5.54
C PHE A 172 4.23 4.33 -6.69
N LYS A 173 4.87 4.97 -7.67
CA LYS A 173 5.44 4.36 -8.86
C LYS A 173 6.97 4.46 -8.84
N ALA A 174 7.66 3.45 -9.34
CA ALA A 174 9.10 3.48 -9.55
C ALA A 174 9.53 4.66 -10.47
N PRO A 175 10.78 5.14 -10.34
CA PRO A 175 11.79 4.71 -9.40
C PRO A 175 11.50 5.17 -7.96
N PHE A 176 11.93 4.37 -6.97
CA PHE A 176 11.73 4.67 -5.54
C PHE A 176 12.97 5.37 -4.96
N ASP A 177 13.39 6.44 -5.60
CA ASP A 177 14.49 7.30 -5.21
C ASP A 177 14.04 8.48 -4.33
N PHE A 178 13.06 8.22 -3.50
CA PHE A 178 12.45 9.23 -2.65
C PHE A 178 13.33 9.61 -1.48
N GLY A 179 13.42 10.92 -1.23
CA GLY A 179 14.00 11.49 -0.02
C GLY A 179 12.91 12.11 0.85
N HIS A 180 13.05 11.99 2.15
CA HIS A 180 12.23 12.72 3.09
C HIS A 180 13.04 13.88 3.66
N VAL A 181 12.42 15.06 3.75
CA VAL A 181 12.96 16.21 4.47
C VAL A 181 12.23 16.29 5.80
N GLU A 182 12.98 16.33 6.90
CA GLU A 182 12.41 16.61 8.21
C GLU A 182 11.87 18.04 8.21
N SER A 183 10.66 18.26 8.71
CA SER A 183 10.18 19.62 8.90
C SER A 183 11.06 20.29 9.98
N ASP A 184 11.50 21.52 9.75
CA ASP A 184 12.33 22.31 10.67
C ASP A 184 11.68 22.51 12.05
N LYS A 185 10.44 22.12 12.22
CA LYS A 185 9.66 22.45 13.41
C LYS A 185 9.87 21.53 14.58
N ASP A 186 10.33 20.32 14.37
CA ASP A 186 10.59 19.45 15.49
C ASP A 186 11.46 18.25 15.13
N ASN A 187 12.40 17.96 15.96
CA ASN A 187 13.20 16.74 16.01
C ASN A 187 12.36 15.44 16.12
N THR A 188 11.11 15.52 15.76
CA THR A 188 10.17 14.48 16.02
C THR A 188 9.23 14.22 14.88
N ILE A 189 9.44 13.10 14.26
CA ILE A 189 8.41 12.14 14.01
C ILE A 189 7.57 12.27 12.78
N SER A 190 7.05 13.41 12.46
CA SER A 190 5.87 13.31 11.65
C SER A 190 6.07 13.92 10.28
N HIS A 191 5.50 13.41 9.30
CA HIS A 191 5.04 14.07 8.09
C HIS A 191 6.07 14.99 7.39
N GLY A 192 7.32 14.61 7.37
CA GLY A 192 8.28 15.26 6.48
C GLY A 192 7.79 15.23 5.05
N SER A 193 8.00 16.32 4.31
CA SER A 193 7.70 16.35 2.89
C SER A 193 8.51 15.29 2.15
N LEU A 194 7.89 14.62 1.22
CA LEU A 194 8.50 13.61 0.38
C LEU A 194 8.89 14.24 -0.95
N TYR A 195 10.14 14.10 -1.33
CA TYR A 195 10.70 14.59 -2.60
C TYR A 195 11.20 13.41 -3.43
N ASN A 196 11.11 13.53 -4.76
CA ASN A 196 11.76 12.60 -5.69
C ASN A 196 13.24 12.97 -5.89
N GLY A 197 13.97 12.16 -6.66
CA GLY A 197 15.38 12.37 -6.96
C GLY A 197 15.69 13.70 -7.63
N ASP A 198 14.70 14.33 -8.30
CA ASP A 198 14.81 15.65 -8.92
C ASP A 198 14.52 16.82 -7.96
N GLY A 199 14.20 16.51 -6.70
CA GLY A 199 13.86 17.53 -5.69
C GLY A 199 12.44 18.11 -5.83
N VAL A 200 11.55 17.45 -6.56
CA VAL A 200 10.14 17.85 -6.69
C VAL A 200 9.33 17.23 -5.57
N GLU A 201 8.54 18.04 -4.86
CA GLU A 201 7.67 17.56 -3.79
C GLU A 201 6.56 16.67 -4.35
N ILE A 202 6.54 15.40 -3.88
CA ILE A 202 5.63 14.38 -4.42
C ILE A 202 4.18 14.65 -4.08
N ILE A 203 3.89 15.29 -2.95
CA ILE A 203 2.51 15.61 -2.58
C ILE A 203 1.83 16.51 -3.62
N ASN A 204 2.57 17.37 -4.29
CA ASN A 204 2.05 18.23 -5.34
C ASN A 204 1.64 17.43 -6.59
N GLN A 205 2.26 16.29 -6.87
CA GLN A 205 1.90 15.42 -7.99
C GLN A 205 0.48 14.86 -7.83
N GLN A 206 0.04 14.61 -6.60
CA GLN A 206 -1.33 14.20 -6.33
C GLN A 206 -2.35 15.24 -6.82
N TYR A 207 -2.10 16.53 -6.59
CA TYR A 207 -2.99 17.61 -7.04
C TYR A 207 -2.98 17.77 -8.55
N GLU A 208 -1.82 17.66 -9.19
CA GLU A 208 -1.71 17.70 -10.64
C GLU A 208 -2.47 16.53 -11.28
N TRP A 209 -2.37 15.33 -10.72
CA TRP A 209 -3.12 14.18 -11.20
C TRP A 209 -4.64 14.43 -11.17
N PHE A 210 -5.18 15.04 -10.10
CA PHE A 210 -6.60 15.36 -10.01
C PHE A 210 -7.06 16.38 -11.05
N LYS A 211 -6.23 17.34 -11.45
CA LYS A 211 -6.57 18.31 -12.49
C LYS A 211 -6.89 17.61 -13.81
N ASP A 212 -6.09 16.61 -14.15
CA ASP A 212 -6.27 15.86 -15.40
C ASP A 212 -7.39 14.81 -15.31
N HIS A 213 -7.83 14.46 -14.10
CA HIS A 213 -8.81 13.41 -13.86
C HIS A 213 -10.03 13.90 -13.05
N PRO A 214 -10.77 14.93 -13.53
CA PRO A 214 -11.85 15.54 -12.76
C PRO A 214 -13.01 14.58 -12.45
N LYS A 215 -13.16 13.48 -13.22
CA LYS A 215 -14.16 12.44 -12.94
C LYS A 215 -13.86 11.62 -11.70
N CYS A 216 -12.61 11.63 -11.22
CA CYS A 216 -12.21 11.02 -9.97
C CYS A 216 -12.41 11.96 -8.77
N GLN A 217 -12.80 13.21 -9.03
CA GLN A 217 -13.20 14.17 -8.00
C GLN A 217 -14.69 14.00 -7.73
N ILE A 218 -15.05 13.33 -6.67
CA ILE A 218 -16.43 13.31 -6.19
C ILE A 218 -16.59 14.47 -5.22
N ASN A 219 -17.13 15.58 -5.69
CA ASN A 219 -17.49 16.80 -4.95
C ASN A 219 -16.38 17.39 -4.06
N SER A 220 -16.35 18.70 -3.89
CA SER A 220 -15.34 19.47 -3.18
C SER A 220 -15.11 19.08 -1.69
N GLU A 221 -15.93 18.20 -1.15
CA GLU A 221 -15.81 17.66 0.21
C GLU A 221 -15.34 16.19 0.23
N ASN A 222 -15.50 15.45 -0.89
CA ASN A 222 -15.09 14.06 -1.01
C ASN A 222 -14.14 13.91 -2.21
N GLN A 223 -12.87 14.11 -2.00
CA GLN A 223 -11.85 13.82 -3.00
C GLN A 223 -11.75 12.31 -3.15
N ALA A 224 -12.18 11.76 -4.27
CA ALA A 224 -12.00 10.35 -4.55
C ALA A 224 -10.52 10.05 -4.78
N GLY A 225 -10.06 8.93 -4.26
CA GLY A 225 -8.77 8.36 -4.62
C GLY A 225 -8.78 7.72 -6.01
N VAL A 226 -7.64 7.20 -6.41
CA VAL A 226 -7.54 6.36 -7.61
C VAL A 226 -8.44 5.13 -7.49
N PRO A 227 -9.04 4.66 -8.59
CA PRO A 227 -9.91 3.49 -8.54
C PRO A 227 -9.13 2.19 -8.29
N GLY A 228 -9.80 1.22 -7.72
CA GLY A 228 -9.28 -0.15 -7.56
C GLY A 228 -8.51 -0.41 -6.27
N ILE A 229 -8.29 0.62 -5.46
CA ILE A 229 -7.63 0.50 -4.15
C ILE A 229 -8.30 1.44 -3.14
N GLU A 230 -8.55 0.94 -1.96
CA GLU A 230 -9.10 1.68 -0.82
C GLU A 230 -8.31 1.30 0.44
N LEU A 231 -8.07 2.26 1.32
CA LEU A 231 -7.50 2.04 2.64
C LEU A 231 -8.55 2.29 3.70
N TYR A 232 -8.61 1.43 4.68
CA TYR A 232 -9.53 1.56 5.82
C TYR A 232 -8.69 1.74 7.09
N HIS A 233 -8.85 2.87 7.72
CA HIS A 233 -8.19 3.18 8.99
C HIS A 233 -9.17 2.94 10.13
N ASP A 234 -8.85 2.00 11.02
CA ASP A 234 -9.66 1.63 12.17
C ASP A 234 -8.81 1.60 13.44
N LYS A 235 -8.96 2.64 14.26
CA LYS A 235 -8.25 2.75 15.54
C LYS A 235 -8.60 1.63 16.53
N THR A 236 -9.70 0.90 16.31
CA THR A 236 -10.03 -0.27 17.15
C THR A 236 -9.04 -1.42 16.98
N TYR A 237 -8.21 -1.38 15.92
CA TYR A 237 -7.11 -2.33 15.74
C TYR A 237 -5.96 -2.10 16.72
N ARG A 238 -5.82 -0.89 17.25
CA ARG A 238 -4.80 -0.59 18.26
C ARG A 238 -5.12 -1.26 19.58
N THR A 239 -4.10 -1.81 20.22
CA THR A 239 -4.25 -2.32 21.58
C THR A 239 -4.55 -1.16 22.54
N ARG A 240 -5.18 -1.49 23.67
CA ARG A 240 -5.47 -0.48 24.71
C ARG A 240 -4.19 0.20 25.21
N GLU A 241 -3.13 -0.59 25.38
CA GLU A 241 -1.81 -0.14 25.83
C GLU A 241 -1.23 0.85 24.80
N ARG A 242 -1.41 0.57 23.52
CA ARG A 242 -1.00 1.43 22.42
C ARG A 242 -1.74 2.78 22.45
N VAL A 243 -3.06 2.75 22.64
CA VAL A 243 -3.89 3.96 22.75
C VAL A 243 -3.46 4.82 23.94
N ILE A 244 -3.14 4.20 25.09
CA ILE A 244 -2.64 4.90 26.26
C ILE A 244 -1.27 5.52 25.98
N ALA A 245 -0.34 4.76 25.40
CA ALA A 245 0.99 5.24 25.05
C ALA A 245 0.94 6.41 24.05
N ASP A 246 0.03 6.36 23.07
CA ASP A 246 -0.19 7.46 22.13
C ASP A 246 -0.66 8.72 22.86
N ARG A 247 -1.62 8.62 23.77
CA ARG A 247 -2.10 9.76 24.56
C ARG A 247 -0.99 10.40 25.37
N VAL A 248 -0.25 9.59 26.15
CA VAL A 248 0.88 10.10 26.96
C VAL A 248 1.89 10.82 26.07
N TYR A 249 2.22 10.21 24.93
CA TYR A 249 3.17 10.76 23.99
C TYR A 249 2.72 12.13 23.43
N TYR A 250 1.44 12.28 23.03
CA TYR A 250 0.92 13.54 22.51
C TYR A 250 0.70 14.57 23.61
N ASP A 251 0.33 14.16 24.84
CA ASP A 251 0.20 15.07 25.99
C ASP A 251 1.56 15.65 26.41
N GLU A 252 2.63 14.85 26.34
CA GLU A 252 4.00 15.31 26.61
C GLU A 252 4.59 16.18 25.47
N ASN A 253 3.98 16.14 24.29
CA ASN A 253 4.47 16.82 23.09
C ASN A 253 3.31 17.58 22.37
N PRO A 254 2.71 18.60 23.02
CA PRO A 254 1.48 19.23 22.53
C PRO A 254 1.63 20.07 21.24
N ASN A 255 2.85 20.34 20.81
CA ASN A 255 3.14 21.18 19.64
C ASN A 255 3.44 20.36 18.37
N ARG A 256 2.98 19.14 18.30
CA ARG A 256 3.19 18.22 17.18
C ARG A 256 1.95 18.00 16.34
#